data_94c94e0eb204cbde96e1fc60347d692c
#
_entry.id   94c94e0eb204cbde96e1fc60347d692c
#
_cell.length_a   1.000
_cell.length_b   1.000
_cell.length_c   1.000
_cell.angle_alpha   90.00
_cell.angle_beta   90.00
_cell.angle_gamma   90.00
#
_symmetry.space_group_name_H-M   'P 1'
#
loop_
_entity.id
_entity.type
_entity.pdbx_description
1 polymer ?
#
loop_
_entity_poly.entity_id
_entity_poly.type
_entity_poly.pdbx_seq_one_letter_code
_entity_poly.pdbx_strand_id
1 'polypeptide(L)'
;MLSQLNNSIIKCNKCPRLVQFRKKIVKNKRKQYFNETYWGKPITGFGDNKGKILFVGLAPAAHGGTRTGRVFTGDKSSDFLYKCLFKAKISNQPTSKHINDGLKLYNAYITTALKCVPPEDKPTSEELHNCFNFFDKEINNLKNLKVIVALGKIAFDACVSFYKTNYNFSDKIKFQHNQIYQLTNKILLVGCYHPVSYTHLTLPTRRGG
;
A
#
# COMPACT_ATOMS: atom_id res chain seq x y z
N MET A 1 -18.70 2.87 9.00
CA MET A 1 -17.51 2.28 9.66
C MET A 1 -16.19 2.69 8.99
N LEU A 2 -15.91 2.36 7.73
CA LEU A 2 -14.64 2.78 7.06
C LEU A 2 -14.48 4.30 6.95
N SER A 3 -15.53 5.07 6.72
CA SER A 3 -15.46 6.54 6.66
C SER A 3 -14.98 7.17 7.97
N GLN A 4 -15.45 6.68 9.10
CA GLN A 4 -15.00 7.15 10.42
C GLN A 4 -13.53 6.77 10.68
N LEU A 5 -13.13 5.55 10.28
CA LEU A 5 -11.74 5.10 10.35
C LEU A 5 -10.84 5.99 9.48
N ASN A 6 -11.25 6.27 8.24
CA ASN A 6 -10.51 7.14 7.33
C ASN A 6 -10.31 8.55 7.90
N ASN A 7 -11.35 9.13 8.53
CA ASN A 7 -11.24 10.42 9.20
C ASN A 7 -10.24 10.37 10.37
N SER A 8 -10.21 9.28 11.13
CA SER A 8 -9.25 9.09 12.23
C SER A 8 -7.81 8.93 11.70
N ILE A 9 -7.62 8.21 10.60
CA ILE A 9 -6.32 8.07 9.92
C ILE A 9 -5.82 9.44 9.47
N ILE A 10 -6.62 10.20 8.73
CA ILE A 10 -6.23 11.50 8.16
C ILE A 10 -5.80 12.51 9.24
N LYS A 11 -6.40 12.44 10.42
CA LYS A 11 -6.11 13.32 11.57
C LYS A 11 -4.95 12.82 12.45
N CYS A 12 -4.37 11.65 12.17
CA CYS A 12 -3.37 11.02 13.02
C CYS A 12 -2.04 11.79 13.04
N ASN A 13 -1.49 12.00 14.25
CA ASN A 13 -0.21 12.65 14.49
C ASN A 13 0.65 11.88 15.53
N LYS A 14 0.45 10.58 15.70
CA LYS A 14 1.10 9.76 16.73
C LYS A 14 2.62 9.63 16.59
N CYS A 15 3.17 9.78 15.38
CA CYS A 15 4.58 9.57 15.07
C CYS A 15 5.26 10.90 14.74
N PRO A 16 5.93 11.60 15.70
CA PRO A 16 6.50 12.93 15.47
C PRO A 16 7.48 12.99 14.29
N ARG A 17 8.36 11.97 14.14
CA ARG A 17 9.31 11.85 13.02
C ARG A 17 8.62 11.84 11.67
N LEU A 18 7.55 11.06 11.53
CA LEU A 18 6.79 10.97 10.28
C LEU A 18 5.98 12.25 10.00
N VAL A 19 5.45 12.88 11.05
CA VAL A 19 4.76 14.18 10.93
C VAL A 19 5.73 15.25 10.43
N GLN A 20 6.92 15.35 11.00
CA GLN A 20 7.95 16.29 10.56
C GLN A 20 8.41 15.99 9.13
N PHE A 21 8.63 14.71 8.81
CA PHE A 21 9.09 14.31 7.49
C PHE A 21 8.06 14.65 6.39
N ARG A 22 6.77 14.31 6.59
CA ARG A 22 5.74 14.67 5.59
C ARG A 22 5.56 16.19 5.44
N LYS A 23 5.69 16.98 6.52
CA LYS A 23 5.73 18.45 6.44
C LYS A 23 6.92 18.95 5.62
N LYS A 24 8.11 18.37 5.83
CA LYS A 24 9.32 18.67 5.03
C LYS A 24 9.09 18.39 3.55
N ILE A 25 8.44 17.27 3.20
CA ILE A 25 8.10 16.93 1.81
C ILE A 25 7.14 17.94 1.18
N VAL A 26 6.12 18.39 1.92
CA VAL A 26 5.20 19.42 1.47
C VAL A 26 5.90 20.76 1.22
N LYS A 27 6.86 21.13 2.08
CA LYS A 27 7.65 22.36 1.94
C LYS A 27 8.66 22.27 0.79
N ASN A 28 9.35 21.12 0.68
CA ASN A 28 10.43 20.90 -0.29
C ASN A 28 9.93 20.07 -1.48
N LYS A 29 9.03 20.64 -2.26
CA LYS A 29 8.46 20.00 -3.45
C LYS A 29 9.53 19.69 -4.49
N ARG A 30 9.35 18.62 -5.26
CA ARG A 30 10.14 18.41 -6.47
C ARG A 30 9.81 19.48 -7.52
N LYS A 31 10.80 19.90 -8.32
CA LYS A 31 10.66 20.92 -9.35
C LYS A 31 9.45 20.70 -10.27
N GLN A 32 9.27 19.48 -10.73
CA GLN A 32 8.14 19.08 -11.61
C GLN A 32 6.74 19.17 -10.96
N TYR A 33 6.65 19.27 -9.63
CA TYR A 33 5.41 19.37 -8.87
C TYR A 33 5.31 20.67 -8.07
N PHE A 34 6.13 21.67 -8.40
CA PHE A 34 6.23 22.91 -7.62
C PHE A 34 4.89 23.63 -7.50
N ASN A 35 4.11 23.65 -8.58
CA ASN A 35 2.78 24.30 -8.64
C ASN A 35 1.62 23.45 -8.07
N GLU A 36 1.89 22.20 -7.66
CA GLU A 36 0.85 21.35 -7.11
C GLU A 36 0.65 21.56 -5.61
N THR A 37 -0.58 21.44 -5.14
CA THR A 37 -0.89 21.37 -3.70
C THR A 37 -0.70 19.94 -3.22
N TYR A 38 0.25 19.72 -2.32
CA TYR A 38 0.46 18.40 -1.72
C TYR A 38 -0.58 18.13 -0.63
N TRP A 39 -1.07 16.90 -0.58
CA TRP A 39 -1.96 16.42 0.46
C TRP A 39 -1.34 16.51 1.86
N GLY A 40 -0.13 15.98 2.04
CA GLY A 40 0.68 16.10 3.25
C GLY A 40 0.11 15.49 4.54
N LYS A 41 -0.97 14.74 4.45
CA LYS A 41 -1.63 14.05 5.58
C LYS A 41 -1.45 12.54 5.46
N PRO A 42 -1.77 11.75 6.52
CA PRO A 42 -1.79 10.29 6.41
C PRO A 42 -2.73 9.81 5.30
N ILE A 43 -2.41 8.65 4.72
CA ILE A 43 -3.12 8.08 3.58
C ILE A 43 -4.02 6.94 4.03
N THR A 44 -5.25 6.93 3.55
CA THR A 44 -6.21 5.85 3.73
C THR A 44 -6.08 4.79 2.65
N GLY A 45 -6.68 3.63 2.87
CA GLY A 45 -6.88 2.67 1.79
C GLY A 45 -7.87 3.17 0.74
N PHE A 46 -7.91 2.48 -0.39
CA PHE A 46 -8.71 2.82 -1.56
C PHE A 46 -9.23 1.56 -2.26
N GLY A 47 -10.44 1.62 -2.79
CA GLY A 47 -11.01 0.56 -3.62
C GLY A 47 -12.35 0.04 -3.12
N ASP A 48 -12.69 -1.19 -3.53
CA ASP A 48 -13.92 -1.88 -3.16
C ASP A 48 -13.80 -2.52 -1.78
N ASN A 49 -14.50 -2.00 -0.79
CA ASN A 49 -14.50 -2.53 0.58
C ASN A 49 -15.26 -3.85 0.74
N LYS A 50 -15.98 -4.30 -0.29
CA LYS A 50 -16.60 -5.63 -0.38
C LYS A 50 -15.75 -6.60 -1.18
N GLY A 51 -14.61 -6.15 -1.68
CA GLY A 51 -13.70 -6.92 -2.50
C GLY A 51 -13.09 -8.11 -1.77
N LYS A 52 -12.69 -9.11 -2.55
CA LYS A 52 -12.06 -10.35 -2.06
C LYS A 52 -10.53 -10.28 -2.05
N ILE A 53 -9.94 -9.28 -2.69
CA ILE A 53 -8.49 -9.13 -2.83
C ILE A 53 -8.02 -7.87 -2.10
N LEU A 54 -7.00 -8.02 -1.26
CA LEU A 54 -6.33 -6.91 -0.59
C LEU A 54 -4.89 -6.80 -1.07
N PHE A 55 -4.51 -5.66 -1.63
CA PHE A 55 -3.11 -5.32 -1.89
C PHE A 55 -2.56 -4.50 -0.73
N VAL A 56 -1.41 -4.90 -0.21
CA VAL A 56 -0.75 -4.23 0.92
C VAL A 56 0.63 -3.76 0.52
N GLY A 57 0.89 -2.46 0.59
CA GLY A 57 2.23 -1.88 0.48
C GLY A 57 2.84 -1.52 1.84
N LEU A 58 4.08 -1.06 1.84
CA LEU A 58 4.74 -0.56 3.05
C LEU A 58 4.10 0.74 3.53
N ALA A 59 4.17 1.78 2.72
CA ALA A 59 3.82 3.17 3.06
C ALA A 59 3.54 3.97 1.79
N PRO A 60 2.89 5.16 1.89
CA PRO A 60 2.77 6.06 0.76
C PRO A 60 4.14 6.62 0.34
N ALA A 61 4.37 6.74 -0.97
CA ALA A 61 5.57 7.41 -1.49
C ALA A 61 5.52 8.92 -1.26
N ALA A 62 6.71 9.54 -1.06
CA ALA A 62 6.85 10.97 -0.76
C ALA A 62 6.18 11.88 -1.81
N HIS A 63 6.47 11.64 -3.09
CA HIS A 63 5.92 12.43 -4.20
C HIS A 63 4.83 11.68 -5.00
N GLY A 64 4.39 10.52 -4.49
CA GLY A 64 3.22 9.76 -4.92
C GLY A 64 2.04 10.02 -4.00
N GLY A 65 1.68 9.04 -3.15
CA GLY A 65 0.53 9.11 -2.23
C GLY A 65 0.55 10.32 -1.30
N THR A 66 1.71 10.70 -0.73
CA THR A 66 1.82 11.88 0.15
C THR A 66 1.54 13.19 -0.60
N ARG A 67 1.80 13.25 -1.91
CA ARG A 67 1.44 14.38 -2.77
C ARG A 67 -0.04 14.34 -3.14
N THR A 68 -0.52 13.21 -3.65
CA THR A 68 -1.81 13.11 -4.33
C THR A 68 -3.00 12.84 -3.41
N GLY A 69 -2.78 12.34 -2.19
CA GLY A 69 -3.83 11.98 -1.23
C GLY A 69 -4.41 10.58 -1.42
N ARG A 70 -3.95 9.80 -2.41
CA ARG A 70 -4.39 8.41 -2.65
C ARG A 70 -3.20 7.46 -2.68
N VAL A 71 -3.35 6.30 -2.04
CA VAL A 71 -2.35 5.23 -2.04
C VAL A 71 -2.01 4.79 -3.46
N PHE A 72 -0.74 4.47 -3.74
CA PHE A 72 -0.23 4.06 -5.05
C PHE A 72 -0.73 4.97 -6.19
N THR A 73 -0.45 6.28 -6.09
CA THR A 73 -0.92 7.26 -7.08
C THR A 73 0.16 8.27 -7.38
N GLY A 74 0.44 8.49 -8.66
CA GLY A 74 1.31 9.56 -9.16
C GLY A 74 2.81 9.31 -9.02
N ASP A 75 3.24 8.06 -9.01
CA ASP A 75 4.65 7.65 -9.01
C ASP A 75 4.88 6.42 -9.92
N LYS A 76 6.15 6.07 -10.16
CA LYS A 76 6.53 4.93 -11.03
C LYS A 76 5.99 3.59 -10.55
N SER A 77 5.87 3.39 -9.23
CA SER A 77 5.31 2.17 -8.67
C SER A 77 3.85 2.01 -9.02
N SER A 78 3.09 3.11 -8.95
CA SER A 78 1.69 3.14 -9.34
C SER A 78 1.49 2.89 -10.84
N ASP A 79 2.35 3.46 -11.70
CA ASP A 79 2.29 3.26 -13.15
C ASP A 79 2.44 1.77 -13.50
N PHE A 80 3.38 1.06 -12.88
CA PHE A 80 3.54 -0.38 -13.09
C PHE A 80 2.36 -1.18 -12.52
N LEU A 81 1.99 -0.91 -11.27
CA LEU A 81 0.94 -1.66 -10.57
C LEU A 81 -0.39 -1.58 -11.33
N TYR A 82 -0.83 -0.38 -11.70
CA TYR A 82 -2.13 -0.21 -12.36
C TYR A 82 -2.16 -0.74 -13.79
N LYS A 83 -1.03 -0.78 -14.51
CA LYS A 83 -0.94 -1.52 -15.77
C LYS A 83 -1.21 -3.02 -15.57
N CYS A 84 -0.67 -3.61 -14.49
CA CYS A 84 -0.93 -5.02 -14.16
C CYS A 84 -2.39 -5.23 -13.72
N LEU A 85 -2.92 -4.38 -12.84
CA LEU A 85 -4.30 -4.46 -12.36
C LEU A 85 -5.33 -4.29 -13.49
N PHE A 86 -5.06 -3.40 -14.44
CA PHE A 86 -5.90 -3.21 -15.63
C PHE A 86 -5.89 -4.45 -16.52
N LYS A 87 -4.72 -5.03 -16.81
CA LYS A 87 -4.62 -6.31 -17.56
C LYS A 87 -5.37 -7.44 -16.86
N ALA A 88 -5.35 -7.47 -15.53
CA ALA A 88 -6.09 -8.43 -14.71
C ALA A 88 -7.59 -8.09 -14.54
N LYS A 89 -8.10 -7.02 -15.17
CA LYS A 89 -9.49 -6.54 -15.04
C LYS A 89 -9.89 -6.17 -13.60
N ILE A 90 -8.89 -5.82 -12.77
CA ILE A 90 -9.08 -5.38 -11.38
C ILE A 90 -9.24 -3.85 -11.30
N SER A 91 -8.75 -3.09 -12.27
CA SER A 91 -8.99 -1.65 -12.37
C SER A 91 -9.65 -1.26 -13.68
N ASN A 92 -10.39 -0.14 -13.69
CA ASN A 92 -11.05 0.38 -14.87
C ASN A 92 -10.11 1.10 -15.85
N GLN A 93 -8.90 1.43 -15.40
CA GLN A 93 -7.90 2.14 -16.20
C GLN A 93 -6.48 1.73 -15.80
N PRO A 94 -5.48 1.85 -16.71
CA PRO A 94 -4.10 1.45 -16.46
C PRO A 94 -3.26 2.51 -15.78
N THR A 95 -3.85 3.61 -15.31
CA THR A 95 -3.15 4.76 -14.72
C THR A 95 -3.76 5.20 -13.40
N SER A 96 -2.94 5.79 -12.53
CA SER A 96 -3.36 6.39 -11.27
C SER A 96 -2.56 7.67 -11.05
N LYS A 97 -3.12 8.82 -11.43
CA LYS A 97 -2.38 10.10 -11.46
C LYS A 97 -2.76 11.06 -10.34
N HIS A 98 -4.03 11.17 -10.02
CA HIS A 98 -4.54 12.03 -8.93
C HIS A 98 -5.87 11.49 -8.37
N ILE A 99 -6.29 12.02 -7.23
CA ILE A 99 -7.44 11.48 -6.48
C ILE A 99 -8.77 11.54 -7.28
N ASN A 100 -8.91 12.48 -8.22
CA ASN A 100 -10.11 12.70 -9.02
C ASN A 100 -9.97 12.21 -10.48
N ASP A 101 -9.11 11.23 -10.74
CA ASP A 101 -8.86 10.71 -12.11
C ASP A 101 -9.85 9.64 -12.58
N GLY A 102 -10.90 9.38 -11.82
CA GLY A 102 -11.93 8.39 -12.17
C GLY A 102 -11.53 6.93 -11.95
N LEU A 103 -10.36 6.67 -11.36
CA LEU A 103 -9.90 5.30 -11.08
C LEU A 103 -10.87 4.57 -10.15
N LYS A 104 -11.19 3.32 -10.51
CA LYS A 104 -11.98 2.38 -9.69
C LYS A 104 -11.28 1.04 -9.63
N LEU A 105 -11.38 0.36 -8.49
CA LEU A 105 -10.98 -1.03 -8.34
C LEU A 105 -12.22 -1.92 -8.25
N TYR A 106 -12.17 -3.08 -8.89
CA TYR A 106 -13.22 -4.09 -8.88
C TYR A 106 -12.78 -5.27 -8.02
N ASN A 107 -13.62 -5.65 -7.06
CA ASN A 107 -13.36 -6.79 -6.18
C ASN A 107 -12.01 -6.73 -5.43
N ALA A 108 -11.44 -5.53 -5.29
CA ALA A 108 -10.13 -5.33 -4.68
C ALA A 108 -10.07 -4.04 -3.87
N TYR A 109 -9.30 -4.09 -2.79
CA TYR A 109 -8.94 -2.96 -1.95
C TYR A 109 -7.41 -2.86 -1.86
N ILE A 110 -6.88 -1.65 -1.73
CA ILE A 110 -5.44 -1.42 -1.63
C ILE A 110 -5.15 -0.53 -0.43
N THR A 111 -4.16 -0.89 0.36
CA THR A 111 -3.73 -0.12 1.53
C THR A 111 -2.23 -0.25 1.79
N THR A 112 -1.76 0.35 2.88
CA THR A 112 -0.37 0.28 3.34
C THR A 112 -0.32 -0.06 4.82
N ALA A 113 0.72 -0.78 5.25
CA ALA A 113 0.96 -1.10 6.64
C ALA A 113 1.17 0.18 7.48
N LEU A 114 1.86 1.17 6.92
CA LEU A 114 2.11 2.48 7.52
C LEU A 114 1.37 3.57 6.73
N LYS A 115 0.65 4.47 7.42
CA LYS A 115 -0.18 5.50 6.78
C LYS A 115 0.55 6.79 6.43
N CYS A 116 1.81 6.92 6.83
CA CYS A 116 2.67 8.06 6.54
C CYS A 116 3.97 7.59 5.88
N VAL A 117 4.54 8.43 5.02
CA VAL A 117 5.84 8.17 4.41
C VAL A 117 6.96 8.21 5.46
N PRO A 118 7.77 7.15 5.59
CA PRO A 118 8.97 7.19 6.43
C PRO A 118 10.17 7.75 5.64
N PRO A 119 11.16 8.37 6.29
CA PRO A 119 12.43 8.71 5.66
C PRO A 119 13.10 7.47 5.07
N GLU A 120 13.62 7.58 3.83
CA GLU A 120 14.34 6.51 3.11
C GLU A 120 13.57 5.19 2.99
N ASP A 121 12.24 5.24 3.03
CA ASP A 121 11.37 4.06 3.08
C ASP A 121 11.66 3.08 4.23
N LYS A 122 12.29 3.59 5.32
CA LYS A 122 12.66 2.82 6.51
C LYS A 122 11.84 3.23 7.73
N PRO A 123 10.71 2.57 8.01
CA PRO A 123 9.96 2.78 9.24
C PRO A 123 10.71 2.22 10.46
N THR A 124 10.47 2.79 11.63
CA THR A 124 10.85 2.17 12.89
C THR A 124 9.81 1.15 13.33
N SER A 125 10.20 0.23 14.22
CA SER A 125 9.27 -0.75 14.82
C SER A 125 8.15 -0.05 15.59
N GLU A 126 8.45 1.04 16.28
CA GLU A 126 7.48 1.86 17.01
C GLU A 126 6.43 2.49 16.06
N GLU A 127 6.86 3.01 14.92
CA GLU A 127 5.97 3.59 13.92
C GLU A 127 5.02 2.55 13.32
N LEU A 128 5.51 1.36 13.02
CA LEU A 128 4.70 0.23 12.58
C LEU A 128 3.70 -0.17 13.68
N HIS A 129 4.15 -0.26 14.93
CA HIS A 129 3.28 -0.58 16.07
C HIS A 129 2.18 0.48 16.26
N ASN A 130 2.54 1.77 16.26
CA ASN A 130 1.58 2.87 16.37
C ASN A 130 0.53 2.88 15.25
N CYS A 131 0.91 2.42 14.06
CA CYS A 131 0.04 2.37 12.89
C CYS A 131 -0.79 1.08 12.79
N PHE A 132 -0.38 0.03 13.51
CA PHE A 132 -0.97 -1.31 13.44
C PHE A 132 -2.48 -1.30 13.70
N ASN A 133 -2.98 -0.54 14.68
CA ASN A 133 -4.41 -0.45 14.98
C ASN A 133 -5.25 0.07 13.80
N PHE A 134 -4.70 0.94 12.95
CA PHE A 134 -5.40 1.37 11.73
C PHE A 134 -5.41 0.27 10.68
N PHE A 135 -4.28 -0.40 10.49
CA PHE A 135 -4.15 -1.54 9.57
C PHE A 135 -5.08 -2.70 9.97
N ASP A 136 -5.09 -3.04 11.27
CA ASP A 136 -6.00 -4.03 11.85
C ASP A 136 -7.48 -3.71 11.58
N LYS A 137 -7.91 -2.48 11.87
CA LYS A 137 -9.28 -2.06 11.63
C LYS A 137 -9.65 -2.05 10.15
N GLU A 138 -8.73 -1.70 9.25
CA GLU A 138 -8.99 -1.77 7.80
C GLU A 138 -9.23 -3.21 7.36
N ILE A 139 -8.35 -4.15 7.72
CA ILE A 139 -8.51 -5.57 7.33
C ILE A 139 -9.80 -6.15 7.91
N ASN A 140 -10.11 -5.88 9.17
CA ASN A 140 -11.32 -6.37 9.83
C ASN A 140 -12.61 -5.81 9.22
N ASN A 141 -12.56 -4.70 8.49
CA ASN A 141 -13.70 -4.17 7.72
C ASN A 141 -13.89 -4.85 6.35
N LEU A 142 -12.92 -5.62 5.85
CA LEU A 142 -13.00 -6.32 4.56
C LEU A 142 -13.62 -7.71 4.75
N LYS A 143 -14.94 -7.78 4.93
CA LYS A 143 -15.65 -9.01 5.33
C LYS A 143 -15.60 -10.15 4.31
N ASN A 144 -15.36 -9.84 3.03
CA ASN A 144 -15.31 -10.82 1.94
C ASN A 144 -13.88 -11.23 1.55
N LEU A 145 -12.88 -10.76 2.30
CA LEU A 145 -11.47 -11.00 1.99
C LEU A 145 -11.16 -12.49 1.82
N LYS A 146 -10.43 -12.83 0.77
CA LYS A 146 -9.96 -14.19 0.44
C LYS A 146 -8.47 -14.24 0.18
N VAL A 147 -7.91 -13.18 -0.42
CA VAL A 147 -6.52 -13.13 -0.83
C VAL A 147 -5.88 -11.81 -0.41
N ILE A 148 -4.70 -11.89 0.18
CA ILE A 148 -3.84 -10.74 0.47
C ILE A 148 -2.60 -10.85 -0.42
N VAL A 149 -2.31 -9.81 -1.18
CA VAL A 149 -1.09 -9.66 -1.97
C VAL A 149 -0.19 -8.64 -1.28
N ALA A 150 0.87 -9.12 -0.64
CA ALA A 150 1.82 -8.27 0.06
C ALA A 150 2.94 -7.81 -0.89
N LEU A 151 3.01 -6.51 -1.14
CA LEU A 151 3.95 -5.87 -2.07
C LEU A 151 5.24 -5.49 -1.33
N GLY A 152 6.15 -6.47 -1.18
CA GLY A 152 7.41 -6.36 -0.49
C GLY A 152 7.42 -6.99 0.91
N LYS A 153 8.65 -7.20 1.42
CA LYS A 153 8.88 -7.93 2.68
C LYS A 153 8.19 -7.28 3.88
N ILE A 154 8.30 -5.96 4.06
CA ILE A 154 7.72 -5.28 5.23
C ILE A 154 6.18 -5.37 5.22
N ALA A 155 5.56 -5.24 4.05
CA ALA A 155 4.12 -5.44 3.90
C ALA A 155 3.71 -6.87 4.22
N PHE A 156 4.51 -7.87 3.80
CA PHE A 156 4.30 -9.27 4.12
C PHE A 156 4.38 -9.53 5.63
N ASP A 157 5.44 -9.02 6.28
CA ASP A 157 5.66 -9.18 7.72
C ASP A 157 4.51 -8.51 8.52
N ALA A 158 3.99 -7.36 8.06
CA ALA A 158 2.84 -6.71 8.69
C ALA A 158 1.57 -7.58 8.59
N CYS A 159 1.33 -8.23 7.45
CA CYS A 159 0.20 -9.16 7.29
C CYS A 159 0.36 -10.38 8.20
N VAL A 160 1.55 -10.97 8.28
CA VAL A 160 1.83 -12.10 9.18
C VAL A 160 1.62 -11.70 10.64
N SER A 161 2.11 -10.51 11.04
CA SER A 161 1.91 -9.97 12.39
C SER A 161 0.42 -9.79 12.72
N PHE A 162 -0.38 -9.29 11.77
CA PHE A 162 -1.83 -9.18 11.93
C PHE A 162 -2.48 -10.54 12.23
N TYR A 163 -2.13 -11.58 11.48
CA TYR A 163 -2.70 -12.91 11.67
C TYR A 163 -2.21 -13.59 12.94
N LYS A 164 -0.95 -13.36 13.35
CA LYS A 164 -0.44 -13.83 14.65
C LYS A 164 -1.19 -13.20 15.81
N THR A 165 -1.42 -11.90 15.76
CA THR A 165 -2.07 -11.15 16.85
C THR A 165 -3.56 -11.49 16.98
N ASN A 166 -4.27 -11.60 15.86
CA ASN A 166 -5.73 -11.70 15.88
C ASN A 166 -6.27 -13.13 15.74
N TYR A 167 -5.47 -14.06 15.23
CA TYR A 167 -5.94 -15.42 14.86
C TYR A 167 -5.02 -16.53 15.34
N ASN A 168 -4.08 -16.26 16.26
CA ASN A 168 -3.10 -17.22 16.78
C ASN A 168 -2.35 -17.99 15.69
N PHE A 169 -2.09 -17.36 14.54
CA PHE A 169 -1.31 -17.97 13.47
C PHE A 169 0.13 -18.21 13.93
N SER A 170 0.56 -19.48 13.98
CA SER A 170 1.83 -19.89 14.58
C SER A 170 2.90 -20.24 13.56
N ASP A 171 2.56 -20.45 12.30
CA ASP A 171 3.49 -20.93 11.29
C ASP A 171 4.63 -19.93 11.04
N LYS A 172 5.83 -20.46 10.89
CA LYS A 172 7.03 -19.69 10.56
C LYS A 172 7.16 -19.58 9.04
N ILE A 173 6.43 -18.63 8.44
CA ILE A 173 6.50 -18.34 7.02
C ILE A 173 7.48 -17.18 6.75
N LYS A 174 8.17 -17.23 5.59
CA LYS A 174 9.14 -16.22 5.17
C LYS A 174 8.69 -15.60 3.85
N PHE A 175 8.97 -14.31 3.68
CA PHE A 175 8.72 -13.64 2.42
C PHE A 175 9.50 -14.31 1.28
N GLN A 176 8.75 -14.71 0.25
CA GLN A 176 9.29 -15.15 -1.04
C GLN A 176 8.38 -14.60 -2.15
N HIS A 177 8.99 -14.18 -3.25
CA HIS A 177 8.24 -13.73 -4.41
C HIS A 177 7.44 -14.88 -5.04
N ASN A 178 6.17 -14.59 -5.35
CA ASN A 178 5.22 -15.53 -5.96
C ASN A 178 4.91 -16.78 -5.10
N GLN A 179 5.30 -16.77 -3.82
CA GLN A 179 4.93 -17.84 -2.90
C GLN A 179 3.57 -17.56 -2.29
N ILE A 180 2.73 -18.59 -2.23
CA ILE A 180 1.39 -18.56 -1.64
C ILE A 180 1.42 -19.32 -0.32
N TYR A 181 0.90 -18.70 0.73
CA TYR A 181 0.72 -19.29 2.05
C TYR A 181 -0.75 -19.28 2.41
N GLN A 182 -1.22 -20.37 2.99
CA GLN A 182 -2.54 -20.41 3.58
C GLN A 182 -2.46 -19.91 5.03
N LEU A 183 -3.19 -18.85 5.31
CA LEU A 183 -3.38 -18.34 6.67
C LEU A 183 -4.61 -18.97 7.30
N THR A 184 -4.89 -18.62 8.57
CA THR A 184 -6.14 -18.98 9.25
C THR A 184 -7.36 -18.47 8.47
N ASN A 185 -8.51 -19.09 8.67
CA ASN A 185 -9.79 -18.73 8.01
C ASN A 185 -9.77 -18.83 6.48
N LYS A 186 -8.95 -19.72 5.92
CA LYS A 186 -8.84 -19.95 4.46
C LYS A 186 -8.42 -18.72 3.65
N ILE A 187 -7.76 -17.75 4.29
CA ILE A 187 -7.18 -16.59 3.61
C ILE A 187 -5.83 -17.00 3.01
N LEU A 188 -5.59 -16.61 1.77
CA LEU A 188 -4.30 -16.80 1.10
C LEU A 188 -3.46 -15.52 1.22
N LEU A 189 -2.20 -15.67 1.60
CA LEU A 189 -1.20 -14.59 1.57
C LEU A 189 -0.20 -14.87 0.45
N VAL A 190 -0.07 -13.93 -0.46
CA VAL A 190 0.85 -13.99 -1.60
C VAL A 190 1.97 -12.98 -1.40
N GLY A 191 3.23 -13.42 -1.39
CA GLY A 191 4.39 -12.56 -1.41
C GLY A 191 4.67 -12.07 -2.84
N CYS A 192 4.79 -10.75 -3.02
CA CYS A 192 5.14 -10.15 -4.31
C CYS A 192 6.25 -9.12 -4.11
N TYR A 193 7.24 -9.04 -5.02
CA TYR A 193 8.19 -7.92 -4.98
C TYR A 193 7.46 -6.58 -5.12
N HIS A 194 8.03 -5.54 -4.54
CA HIS A 194 7.48 -4.20 -4.68
C HIS A 194 7.46 -3.77 -6.16
N PRO A 195 6.41 -3.11 -6.66
CA PRO A 195 6.31 -2.71 -8.07
C PRO A 195 7.52 -1.95 -8.63
N VAL A 196 8.20 -1.13 -7.81
CA VAL A 196 9.41 -0.42 -8.22
C VAL A 196 10.56 -1.36 -8.57
N SER A 197 10.63 -2.56 -7.99
CA SER A 197 11.68 -3.53 -8.27
C SER A 197 11.62 -4.05 -9.71
N TYR A 198 10.45 -4.00 -10.34
CA TYR A 198 10.27 -4.41 -11.74
C TYR A 198 10.58 -3.30 -12.75
N THR A 199 10.62 -2.05 -12.35
CA THR A 199 10.93 -0.93 -13.26
C THR A 199 12.40 -0.91 -13.67
N HIS A 200 13.26 -1.66 -12.99
CA HIS A 200 14.70 -1.82 -13.27
C HIS A 200 15.05 -3.15 -13.93
N LEU A 201 14.09 -4.08 -14.05
CA LEU A 201 14.29 -5.32 -14.79
C LEU A 201 14.13 -5.04 -16.29
N THR A 202 15.22 -4.75 -16.98
CA THR A 202 15.28 -4.88 -18.42
C THR A 202 15.13 -6.36 -18.74
N LEU A 203 14.06 -6.74 -19.44
CA LEU A 203 13.96 -8.07 -20.03
C LEU A 203 15.22 -8.28 -20.90
N PRO A 204 15.94 -9.42 -20.77
CA PRO A 204 17.01 -9.71 -21.69
C PRO A 204 16.40 -9.74 -23.09
N THR A 205 16.80 -8.80 -23.93
CA THR A 205 16.52 -8.85 -25.35
C THR A 205 17.15 -10.14 -25.87
N ARG A 206 16.32 -11.13 -26.24
CA ARG A 206 16.77 -12.23 -27.09
C ARG A 206 17.39 -11.57 -28.33
N ARG A 207 18.72 -11.52 -28.38
CA ARG A 207 19.41 -11.35 -29.65
C ARG A 207 19.09 -12.60 -30.45
N GLY A 208 18.24 -12.46 -31.45
CA GLY A 208 18.07 -13.49 -32.47
C GLY A 208 19.41 -13.68 -33.18
N GLY A 209 19.91 -14.88 -33.17
CA GLY A 209 20.86 -15.37 -34.12
C GLY A 209 20.11 -15.96 -35.29
#